data_1e981e4515434d73aada6d25bcd0961a
#
_entry.id   1e981e4515434d73aada6d25bcd0961a
#
_cell.length_a   1.000
_cell.length_b   1.000
_cell.length_c   1.000
_cell.angle_alpha   90.00
_cell.angle_beta   90.00
_cell.angle_gamma   90.00
#
_symmetry.space_group_name_H-M   'P 1'
#
loop_
_entity.id
_entity.type
_entity.pdbx_description
1 polymer ?
#
loop_
_entity_poly.entity_id
_entity_poly.type
_entity_poly.pdbx_seq_one_letter_code
_entity_poly.pdbx_strand_id
1 'polypeptide(L)'
;MDNDKAGIGDFGFSKPAVYRIKVLGELTEDSSLRLRGMKVVVTQAKGAKPVSEIIGGITDQASLQGIFSFLYDMHLTVLSVNIIDDELKQ
;
A
#
# COMPACT_ATOMS: atom_id res chain seq x y z
N MET A 1 -3.86 12.68 20.51
CA MET A 1 -3.51 12.73 19.99
C MET A 1 -3.34 12.81 19.23
N ASP A 2 -3.32 12.67 19.27
CA ASP A 2 -3.13 12.80 18.54
C ASP A 2 -2.79 12.68 17.62
N ASN A 3 -2.36 12.49 17.49
CA ASN A 3 -2.05 12.54 16.54
C ASN A 3 -2.50 12.48 15.57
N ASP A 4 -2.88 12.50 15.30
CA ASP A 4 -3.38 12.49 14.42
C ASP A 4 -3.10 13.08 13.42
N LYS A 5 -2.38 13.17 13.17
CA LYS A 5 -2.02 13.77 12.20
C LYS A 5 -2.23 13.11 11.06
N ALA A 6 -2.82 13.56 10.15
CA ALA A 6 -3.09 12.97 8.91
C ALA A 6 -1.84 12.89 8.10
N GLY A 7 -1.88 12.20 7.02
CA GLY A 7 -0.77 12.12 6.13
C GLY A 7 0.01 10.86 6.37
N ILE A 8 1.24 10.89 5.95
CA ILE A 8 2.08 9.70 5.98
C ILE A 8 2.19 9.15 7.40
N GLY A 9 2.21 10.04 8.37
CA GLY A 9 2.32 9.59 9.73
C GLY A 9 1.23 8.65 10.15
N ASP A 10 0.02 8.87 9.61
CA ASP A 10 -1.10 8.01 9.96
C ASP A 10 -1.02 6.66 9.29
N PHE A 11 -0.25 6.56 8.22
CA PHE A 11 -0.07 5.31 7.52
C PHE A 11 1.29 4.73 7.77
N GLY A 12 1.95 5.16 8.84
CA GLY A 12 3.30 4.74 9.09
C GLY A 12 3.43 3.28 9.43
N PHE A 13 4.65 2.82 9.34
CA PHE A 13 4.98 1.46 9.69
C PHE A 13 4.86 1.28 11.20
N SER A 14 4.14 0.27 11.61
CA SER A 14 3.99 0.01 13.02
C SER A 14 4.76 -1.22 13.46
N LYS A 15 4.81 -2.25 12.60
CA LYS A 15 5.52 -3.47 12.95
C LYS A 15 5.61 -4.33 11.70
N PRO A 16 6.53 -5.29 11.67
CA PRO A 16 6.56 -6.24 10.56
C PRO A 16 5.22 -6.99 10.49
N ALA A 17 4.65 -7.02 9.31
CA ALA A 17 3.33 -7.61 9.16
C ALA A 17 3.00 -7.71 7.69
N VAL A 18 1.88 -8.35 7.39
CA VAL A 18 1.34 -8.32 6.05
C VAL A 18 0.38 -7.14 5.97
N TYR A 19 0.66 -6.27 5.04
CA TYR A 19 -0.10 -5.04 4.88
C TYR A 19 -0.95 -5.10 3.63
N ARG A 20 -2.07 -4.42 3.67
CA ARG A 20 -2.89 -4.18 2.49
C ARG A 20 -3.00 -2.69 2.30
N ILE A 21 -2.55 -2.22 1.15
CA ILE A 21 -2.59 -0.81 0.80
C ILE A 21 -3.52 -0.65 -0.38
N LYS A 22 -4.57 0.13 -0.19
CA LYS A 22 -5.52 0.41 -1.27
C LYS A 22 -5.21 1.77 -1.87
N VAL A 23 -5.20 1.82 -3.19
CA VAL A 23 -4.95 3.08 -3.88
C VAL A 23 -6.01 3.26 -4.95
N LEU A 24 -6.33 4.51 -5.21
CA LEU A 24 -7.24 4.86 -6.28
C LEU A 24 -6.43 4.92 -7.56
N GLY A 25 -6.81 4.10 -8.52
CA GLY A 25 -6.10 4.04 -9.78
C GLY A 25 -5.69 2.61 -10.07
N GLU A 26 -5.21 2.42 -11.28
CA GLU A 26 -4.83 1.09 -11.73
C GLU A 26 -3.31 0.99 -11.82
N LEU A 27 -2.75 -0.02 -11.17
CA LEU A 27 -1.32 -0.28 -11.26
C LEU A 27 -1.05 -1.12 -12.49
N THR A 28 0.00 -0.76 -13.21
CA THR A 28 0.37 -1.45 -14.44
C THR A 28 1.33 -2.59 -14.13
N GLU A 29 1.66 -3.36 -15.14
CA GLU A 29 2.66 -4.42 -14.98
C GLU A 29 4.01 -3.87 -14.58
N ASP A 30 4.38 -2.73 -15.12
CA ASP A 30 5.65 -2.12 -14.74
C ASP A 30 5.66 -1.82 -13.26
N SER A 31 4.54 -1.42 -12.74
CA SER A 31 4.41 -1.17 -11.30
C SER A 31 4.67 -2.44 -10.51
N SER A 32 4.17 -3.55 -11.00
CA SER A 32 4.36 -4.82 -10.31
C SER A 32 5.83 -5.16 -10.15
N LEU A 33 6.64 -4.82 -11.13
CA LEU A 33 8.07 -5.10 -11.04
C LEU A 33 8.70 -4.30 -9.92
N ARG A 34 8.22 -3.08 -9.69
CA ARG A 34 8.74 -2.24 -8.62
C ARG A 34 8.28 -2.71 -7.26
N LEU A 35 7.20 -3.46 -7.22
CA LEU A 35 6.61 -3.93 -5.98
C LEU A 35 6.89 -5.42 -5.81
N ARG A 36 8.13 -5.79 -5.98
CA ARG A 36 8.51 -7.19 -5.91
C ARG A 36 8.06 -7.84 -4.62
N GLY A 37 7.55 -9.05 -4.75
CA GLY A 37 7.10 -9.78 -3.58
C GLY A 37 5.72 -9.37 -3.09
N MET A 38 5.14 -8.36 -3.72
CA MET A 38 3.81 -7.91 -3.34
C MET A 38 2.80 -8.40 -4.34
N LYS A 39 1.63 -8.72 -3.84
CA LYS A 39 0.52 -9.10 -4.70
C LYS A 39 -0.29 -7.86 -5.03
N VAL A 40 -0.62 -7.71 -6.30
CA VAL A 40 -1.41 -6.55 -6.74
C VAL A 40 -2.70 -7.05 -7.32
N VAL A 41 -3.81 -6.54 -6.82
CA VAL A 41 -5.15 -6.89 -7.28
C VAL A 41 -5.85 -5.61 -7.69
N VAL A 42 -6.36 -5.57 -8.91
CA VAL A 42 -7.06 -4.40 -9.42
C VAL A 42 -8.52 -4.77 -9.57
N THR A 43 -9.39 -3.94 -9.02
CA THR A 43 -10.83 -4.12 -9.15
C THR A 43 -11.43 -2.84 -9.68
N GLN A 44 -12.52 -2.97 -10.40
CA GLN A 44 -13.21 -1.80 -10.92
C GLN A 44 -14.69 -2.10 -11.00
N ALA A 45 -15.46 -1.36 -10.23
CA ALA A 45 -16.90 -1.45 -10.32
C ALA A 45 -17.36 -0.68 -11.53
N LYS A 46 -18.49 -1.10 -12.08
CA LYS A 46 -19.04 -0.44 -13.25
C LYS A 46 -19.25 1.04 -12.96
N GLY A 47 -18.72 1.87 -13.84
CA GLY A 47 -18.88 3.31 -13.70
C GLY A 47 -18.00 3.96 -12.66
N ALA A 48 -17.09 3.20 -12.07
CA ALA A 48 -16.21 3.74 -11.04
C ALA A 48 -14.76 3.68 -11.50
N LYS A 49 -13.91 4.43 -10.80
CA LYS A 49 -12.49 4.35 -11.05
C LYS A 49 -11.95 3.06 -10.48
N PRO A 50 -10.89 2.52 -11.09
CA PRO A 50 -10.31 1.30 -10.56
C PRO A 50 -9.65 1.54 -9.20
N VAL A 51 -9.60 0.51 -8.41
CA VAL A 51 -8.92 0.52 -7.12
C VAL A 51 -7.92 -0.63 -7.16
N SER A 52 -6.69 -0.34 -6.81
CA SER A 52 -5.66 -1.37 -6.74
C SER A 52 -5.35 -1.66 -5.28
N GLU A 53 -5.12 -2.92 -4.96
CA GLU A 53 -4.70 -3.34 -3.64
C GLU A 53 -3.33 -3.95 -3.74
N ILE A 54 -2.44 -3.51 -2.87
CA ILE A 54 -1.10 -4.04 -2.79
C ILE A 54 -1.02 -4.80 -1.47
N ILE A 55 -0.73 -6.08 -1.55
CA ILE A 55 -0.74 -6.95 -0.38
C ILE A 55 0.59 -7.65 -0.28
N GLY A 56 1.22 -7.56 0.88
CA GLY A 56 2.49 -8.25 1.07
C GLY A 56 3.11 -7.92 2.40
N GLY A 57 4.17 -8.65 2.70
CA GLY A 57 4.89 -8.47 3.94
C GLY A 57 5.77 -7.25 3.87
N ILE A 58 5.72 -6.44 4.91
CA ILE A 58 6.57 -5.27 5.03
C ILE A 58 7.28 -5.38 6.35
N THR A 59 8.59 -5.39 6.33
CA THR A 59 9.38 -5.70 7.51
C THR A 59 10.02 -4.49 8.15
N ASP A 60 10.04 -3.35 7.46
CA ASP A 60 10.61 -2.15 8.06
C ASP A 60 10.00 -0.92 7.43
N GLN A 61 10.26 0.20 8.08
CA GLN A 61 9.67 1.45 7.64
C GLN A 61 10.21 1.92 6.30
N ALA A 62 11.47 1.62 6.02
CA ALA A 62 12.05 2.06 4.76
C ALA A 62 11.33 1.41 3.59
N SER A 63 10.96 0.14 3.73
CA SER A 63 10.21 -0.54 2.68
C SER A 63 8.86 0.09 2.46
N LEU A 64 8.16 0.41 3.55
CA LEU A 64 6.86 1.04 3.43
C LEU A 64 6.97 2.42 2.79
N GLN A 65 7.97 3.19 3.21
CA GLN A 65 8.18 4.50 2.63
C GLN A 65 8.51 4.41 1.14
N GLY A 66 9.25 3.40 0.75
CA GLY A 66 9.55 3.20 -0.65
C GLY A 66 8.30 2.96 -1.47
N ILE A 67 7.37 2.20 -0.92
CA ILE A 67 6.10 1.95 -1.60
C ILE A 67 5.32 3.26 -1.74
N PHE A 68 5.24 4.04 -0.68
CA PHE A 68 4.52 5.31 -0.74
C PHE A 68 5.16 6.27 -1.74
N SER A 69 6.49 6.33 -1.77
CA SER A 69 7.18 7.19 -2.72
C SER A 69 6.87 6.79 -4.14
N PHE A 70 6.86 5.49 -4.39
CA PHE A 70 6.52 4.98 -5.71
C PHE A 70 5.10 5.36 -6.10
N LEU A 71 4.15 5.18 -5.17
CA LEU A 71 2.76 5.51 -5.45
C LEU A 71 2.60 7.00 -5.70
N TYR A 72 3.30 7.80 -4.92
CA TYR A 72 3.25 9.24 -5.11
C TYR A 72 3.77 9.63 -6.49
N ASP A 73 4.88 9.03 -6.90
CA ASP A 73 5.45 9.32 -8.21
C ASP A 73 4.50 8.93 -9.33
N MET A 74 3.70 7.91 -9.10
CA MET A 74 2.72 7.47 -10.08
C MET A 74 1.42 8.26 -10.02
N HIS A 75 1.36 9.23 -9.11
CA HIS A 75 0.17 10.08 -8.93
C HIS A 75 -1.05 9.27 -8.49
N LEU A 76 -0.80 8.25 -7.69
CA LEU A 76 -1.88 7.43 -7.16
C LEU A 76 -2.20 7.87 -5.75
N THR A 77 -3.48 7.87 -5.43
CA THR A 77 -3.94 8.31 -4.12
C THR A 77 -4.11 7.11 -3.21
N VAL A 78 -3.44 7.14 -2.06
CA VAL A 78 -3.59 6.08 -1.07
C VAL A 78 -4.92 6.26 -0.38
N LEU A 79 -5.74 5.22 -0.40
CA LEU A 79 -7.05 5.24 0.21
C LEU A 79 -7.01 4.68 1.63
N SER A 80 -6.22 3.64 1.84
CA SER A 80 -6.14 3.05 3.17
C SER A 80 -4.90 2.17 3.26
N VAL A 81 -4.44 1.99 4.49
CA VAL A 81 -3.34 1.08 4.80
C VAL A 81 -3.78 0.29 6.02
N ASN A 82 -3.80 -1.02 5.89
CA ASN A 82 -4.26 -1.89 6.97
C ASN A 82 -3.31 -3.05 7.14
N ILE A 83 -3.18 -3.48 8.37
CA ILE A 83 -2.46 -4.71 8.69
C ILE A 83 -3.50 -5.82 8.63
N ILE A 84 -3.27 -6.82 7.78
CA ILE A 84 -4.21 -7.91 7.63
C ILE A 84 -3.70 -9.19 8.23
N ASP A 85 -2.41 -9.24 8.56
CA ASP A 85 -1.85 -10.39 9.26
C ASP A 85 -0.63 -9.85 9.98
N ASP A 86 -0.73 -9.75 11.29
CA ASP A 86 0.34 -9.12 12.04
C ASP A 86 1.41 -10.09 12.49
N GLU A 87 1.39 -11.29 11.95
CA GLU A 87 2.43 -12.25 12.22
C GLU A 87 3.09 -12.65 10.93
N LEU A 88 4.31 -12.21 10.76
CA LEU A 88 5.09 -12.65 9.62
C LEU A 88 5.79 -13.93 10.01
N LYS A 89 5.15 -15.04 9.72
CA LYS A 89 5.74 -16.32 10.01
C LYS A 89 6.88 -16.56 9.07
N GLN A 90 7.92 -17.04 9.63
CA GLN A 90 9.06 -17.28 8.80
C GLN A 90 9.18 -18.68 8.41
#